data_61964083060943d516167842a377e3b7
#
_entry.id   61964083060943d516167842a377e3b7
#
_cell.length_a   1.000
_cell.length_b   1.000
_cell.length_c   1.000
_cell.angle_alpha   90.00
_cell.angle_beta   90.00
_cell.angle_gamma   90.00
#
_symmetry.space_group_name_H-M   'P 1'
#
loop_
_entity.id
_entity.type
_entity.pdbx_description
1 polymer ?
#
loop_
_entity_poly.entity_id
_entity_poly.type
_entity_poly.pdbx_seq_one_letter_code
_entity_poly.pdbx_strand_id
1 'polypeptide(L)'
;MPHSEFLSPIEDIIEDAKNGRMFILVDDETRENEGDLVIPAQMATPDAINFMAKHGRGLICLTLMRERTQQLGLKLMAQHNGTRHQTAFTVSIEAAEGVTTGISAADRSHTIQVAIDPSKSAADIVSPGHVFPLVARD
;
A
#
# COMPACT_ATOMS: atom_id res chain seq x y z
N MET A 1 -21.10 -5.71 -18.36
CA MET A 1 -21.85 -4.60 -17.80
C MET A 1 -20.89 -3.49 -17.38
N PRO A 2 -21.08 -2.27 -17.84
CA PRO A 2 -20.24 -1.20 -17.36
C PRO A 2 -20.44 -1.01 -15.85
N HIS A 3 -19.35 -0.89 -15.11
CA HIS A 3 -19.40 -0.68 -13.67
C HIS A 3 -20.03 0.65 -13.25
N SER A 4 -20.32 1.52 -14.21
CA SER A 4 -20.82 2.88 -13.97
C SER A 4 -22.08 2.95 -13.10
N GLU A 5 -22.89 1.90 -13.12
CA GLU A 5 -24.12 1.83 -12.31
C GLU A 5 -23.85 1.62 -10.81
N PHE A 6 -22.63 1.17 -10.47
CA PHE A 6 -22.26 0.82 -9.11
C PHE A 6 -21.17 1.74 -8.55
N LEU A 7 -20.70 2.70 -9.36
CA LEU A 7 -19.64 3.61 -8.94
C LEU A 7 -20.23 4.75 -8.11
N SER A 8 -19.60 5.01 -6.98
CA SER A 8 -19.90 6.21 -6.18
C SER A 8 -19.34 7.46 -6.87
N PRO A 9 -19.97 8.64 -6.68
CA PRO A 9 -19.39 9.89 -7.15
C PRO A 9 -17.99 10.08 -6.59
N ILE A 10 -17.06 10.58 -7.41
CA ILE A 10 -15.65 10.75 -7.00
C ILE A 10 -15.51 11.70 -5.81
N GLU A 11 -16.38 12.69 -5.71
CA GLU A 11 -16.38 13.64 -4.61
C GLU A 11 -16.63 12.96 -3.26
N ASP A 12 -17.52 11.96 -3.25
CA ASP A 12 -17.83 11.18 -2.04
C ASP A 12 -16.63 10.33 -1.63
N ILE A 13 -15.92 9.75 -2.60
CA ILE A 13 -14.72 8.96 -2.33
C ILE A 13 -13.57 9.85 -1.80
N ILE A 14 -13.39 11.02 -2.37
CA ILE A 14 -12.40 11.99 -1.89
C ILE A 14 -12.72 12.39 -0.45
N GLU A 15 -13.99 12.64 -0.14
CA GLU A 15 -14.42 12.99 1.22
C GLU A 15 -14.18 11.81 2.19
N ASP A 16 -14.48 10.59 1.79
CA ASP A 16 -14.18 9.40 2.59
C ASP A 16 -12.68 9.29 2.87
N ALA A 17 -11.84 9.47 1.86
CA ALA A 17 -10.39 9.43 2.01
C ALA A 17 -9.90 10.49 3.00
N LYS A 18 -10.40 11.73 2.90
CA LYS A 18 -10.05 12.82 3.84
C LYS A 18 -10.43 12.50 5.28
N ASN A 19 -11.50 11.74 5.47
CA ASN A 19 -11.97 11.33 6.79
C ASN A 19 -11.38 10.00 7.27
N GLY A 20 -10.38 9.46 6.55
CA GLY A 20 -9.72 8.23 6.93
C GLY A 20 -10.56 6.97 6.73
N ARG A 21 -11.57 7.04 5.90
CA ARG A 21 -12.43 5.90 5.59
C ARG A 21 -11.85 5.08 4.44
N MET A 22 -11.99 3.78 4.58
CA MET A 22 -11.60 2.83 3.54
C MET A 22 -12.60 2.89 2.38
N PHE A 23 -12.10 2.78 1.17
CA PHE A 23 -12.92 2.71 -0.03
C PHE A 23 -12.41 1.63 -0.97
N ILE A 24 -13.20 1.30 -1.99
CA ILE A 24 -12.82 0.34 -3.02
C ILE A 24 -12.50 1.12 -4.29
N LEU A 25 -11.31 0.90 -4.80
CA LEU A 25 -10.87 1.43 -6.08
C LEU A 25 -10.92 0.31 -7.11
N VAL A 26 -11.65 0.53 -8.21
CA VAL A 26 -11.81 -0.46 -9.27
C VAL A 26 -11.02 0.03 -10.48
N ASP A 27 -10.23 -0.85 -11.06
CA ASP A 27 -9.52 -0.51 -12.29
C ASP A 27 -10.37 -0.82 -13.54
N ASP A 28 -9.82 -0.49 -14.72
CA ASP A 28 -10.49 -0.69 -16.00
C ASP A 28 -10.78 -2.17 -16.25
N GLU A 29 -11.94 -2.45 -16.84
CA GLU A 29 -12.36 -3.80 -17.23
C GLU A 29 -11.36 -4.48 -18.16
N THR A 30 -10.63 -3.68 -18.96
CA THR A 30 -9.62 -4.18 -19.90
C THR A 30 -8.27 -4.43 -19.25
N ARG A 31 -8.05 -3.97 -18.01
CA ARG A 31 -6.82 -4.20 -17.26
C ARG A 31 -6.97 -5.42 -16.36
N GLU A 32 -7.09 -5.27 -15.06
CA GLU A 32 -7.26 -6.39 -14.13
C GLU A 32 -8.72 -6.67 -13.83
N ASN A 33 -9.58 -5.66 -13.96
CA ASN A 33 -11.00 -5.71 -13.62
C ASN A 33 -11.21 -6.21 -12.18
N GLU A 34 -10.39 -5.70 -11.27
CA GLU A 34 -10.41 -6.05 -9.85
C GLU A 34 -10.64 -4.80 -9.00
N GLY A 35 -11.15 -5.02 -7.80
CA GLY A 35 -11.28 -3.97 -6.80
C GLY A 35 -10.21 -4.12 -5.73
N ASP A 36 -9.62 -3.00 -5.32
CA ASP A 36 -8.68 -2.93 -4.22
C ASP A 36 -9.29 -2.19 -3.05
N LEU A 37 -9.05 -2.69 -1.83
CA LEU A 37 -9.34 -1.92 -0.62
C LEU A 37 -8.25 -0.88 -0.43
N VAL A 38 -8.64 0.37 -0.28
CA VAL A 38 -7.70 1.50 -0.20
C VAL A 38 -8.02 2.35 1.02
N ILE A 39 -6.98 2.76 1.72
CA ILE A 39 -7.07 3.72 2.84
C ILE A 39 -5.83 4.62 2.80
N PRO A 40 -5.94 5.92 3.14
CA PRO A 40 -4.75 6.73 3.31
C PRO A 40 -3.78 6.12 4.32
N ALA A 41 -2.50 6.05 3.99
CA ALA A 41 -1.52 5.36 4.82
C ALA A 41 -1.45 5.93 6.25
N GLN A 42 -1.67 7.22 6.42
CA GLN A 42 -1.74 7.85 7.75
C GLN A 42 -2.83 7.26 8.64
N MET A 43 -3.87 6.69 8.04
CA MET A 43 -5.03 6.11 8.72
C MET A 43 -5.00 4.58 8.74
N ALA A 44 -3.90 3.98 8.32
CA ALA A 44 -3.72 2.52 8.28
C ALA A 44 -3.45 1.97 9.69
N THR A 45 -4.48 1.98 10.52
CA THR A 45 -4.46 1.42 11.88
C THR A 45 -4.34 -0.11 11.86
N PRO A 46 -3.98 -0.75 12.97
CA PRO A 46 -4.04 -2.22 13.07
C PRO A 46 -5.40 -2.80 12.67
N ASP A 47 -6.49 -2.18 13.07
CA ASP A 47 -7.84 -2.64 12.70
C ASP A 47 -8.09 -2.54 11.19
N ALA A 48 -7.63 -1.45 10.55
CA ALA A 48 -7.75 -1.29 9.09
C ALA A 48 -6.95 -2.36 8.35
N ILE A 49 -5.71 -2.63 8.78
CA ILE A 49 -4.87 -3.67 8.19
C ILE A 49 -5.49 -5.05 8.39
N ASN A 50 -6.02 -5.33 9.58
CA ASN A 50 -6.72 -6.59 9.84
C ASN A 50 -7.94 -6.77 8.94
N PHE A 51 -8.71 -5.71 8.75
CA PHE A 51 -9.85 -5.73 7.83
C PHE A 51 -9.42 -6.07 6.40
N MET A 52 -8.37 -5.39 5.91
CA MET A 52 -7.83 -5.65 4.56
C MET A 52 -7.37 -7.09 4.41
N ALA A 53 -6.60 -7.60 5.37
CA ALA A 53 -6.06 -8.96 5.31
C ALA A 53 -7.16 -10.01 5.38
N LYS A 54 -8.18 -9.80 6.20
CA LYS A 54 -9.30 -10.74 6.40
C LYS A 54 -10.26 -10.76 5.22
N HIS A 55 -10.65 -9.59 4.72
CA HIS A 55 -11.71 -9.45 3.72
C HIS A 55 -11.19 -9.26 2.31
N GLY A 56 -10.12 -8.47 2.14
CA GLY A 56 -9.51 -8.24 0.85
C GLY A 56 -8.58 -9.37 0.43
N ARG A 57 -7.93 -10.01 1.39
CA ARG A 57 -6.88 -11.01 1.16
C ARG A 57 -5.74 -10.42 0.31
N GLY A 58 -4.86 -11.22 -0.24
CA GLY A 58 -3.77 -10.70 -1.05
C GLY A 58 -2.71 -9.95 -0.25
N LEU A 59 -1.95 -9.11 -0.93
CA LEU A 59 -0.83 -8.39 -0.32
C LEU A 59 -1.27 -7.06 0.28
N ILE A 60 -0.63 -6.67 1.38
CA ILE A 60 -0.71 -5.30 1.90
C ILE A 60 0.37 -4.50 1.18
N CYS A 61 -0.07 -3.62 0.28
CA CYS A 61 0.79 -2.76 -0.51
C CYS A 61 0.79 -1.33 0.02
N LEU A 62 1.90 -0.63 -0.19
CA LEU A 62 2.06 0.76 0.23
C LEU A 62 2.57 1.59 -0.94
N THR A 63 1.71 2.41 -1.53
CA THR A 63 2.10 3.28 -2.64
C THR A 63 2.86 4.48 -2.10
N LEU A 64 4.09 4.67 -2.58
CA LEU A 64 4.98 5.76 -2.18
C LEU A 64 5.42 6.55 -3.40
N MET A 65 5.60 7.85 -3.22
CA MET A 65 6.24 8.70 -4.22
C MET A 65 7.69 8.21 -4.47
N ARG A 66 8.18 8.40 -5.69
CA ARG A 66 9.53 7.99 -6.07
C ARG A 66 10.60 8.56 -5.14
N GLU A 67 10.47 9.82 -4.77
CA GLU A 67 11.40 10.49 -3.86
C GLU A 67 11.48 9.77 -2.50
N ARG A 68 10.33 9.32 -1.99
CA ARG A 68 10.29 8.63 -0.71
C ARG A 68 10.93 7.25 -0.81
N THR A 69 10.71 6.52 -1.89
CA THR A 69 11.37 5.22 -2.10
C THR A 69 12.88 5.38 -2.16
N GLN A 70 13.38 6.45 -2.78
CA GLN A 70 14.81 6.77 -2.82
C GLN A 70 15.37 7.12 -1.44
N GLN A 71 14.67 7.94 -0.66
CA GLN A 71 15.07 8.29 0.71
C GLN A 71 15.17 7.05 1.60
N LEU A 72 14.28 6.09 1.42
CA LEU A 72 14.28 4.83 2.18
C LEU A 72 15.25 3.79 1.60
N GLY A 73 15.92 4.09 0.48
CA GLY A 73 16.87 3.18 -0.16
C GLY A 73 16.21 1.94 -0.75
N LEU A 74 14.94 2.04 -1.16
CA LEU A 74 14.19 0.90 -1.67
C LEU A 74 14.48 0.68 -3.16
N LYS A 75 15.03 -0.48 -3.48
CA LYS A 75 15.28 -0.90 -4.86
C LYS A 75 14.05 -1.61 -5.41
N LEU A 76 13.88 -1.58 -6.73
CA LEU A 76 12.86 -2.39 -7.39
C LEU A 76 13.13 -3.87 -7.10
N MET A 77 12.06 -4.62 -6.89
CA MET A 77 12.12 -6.06 -6.62
C MET A 77 12.73 -6.82 -7.79
N ALA A 78 12.48 -6.36 -9.02
CA ALA A 78 13.04 -6.94 -10.23
C ALA A 78 13.69 -5.85 -11.08
N GLN A 79 14.93 -6.11 -11.55
CA GLN A 79 15.59 -5.21 -12.52
C GLN A 79 14.87 -5.23 -13.87
N HIS A 80 14.30 -6.38 -14.21
CA HIS A 80 13.54 -6.58 -15.44
C HIS A 80 12.17 -7.12 -15.08
N ASN A 81 11.13 -6.26 -15.18
CA ASN A 81 9.78 -6.64 -14.80
C ASN A 81 9.10 -7.39 -15.94
N GLY A 82 9.00 -8.71 -15.79
CA GLY A 82 8.35 -9.59 -16.74
C GLY A 82 6.85 -9.76 -16.52
N THR A 83 6.24 -9.08 -15.56
CA THR A 83 4.81 -9.22 -15.29
C THR A 83 3.98 -8.51 -16.36
N ARG A 84 2.76 -9.02 -16.58
CA ARG A 84 1.85 -8.49 -17.61
C ARG A 84 1.57 -7.00 -17.45
N HIS A 85 1.37 -6.52 -16.22
CA HIS A 85 1.02 -5.14 -15.93
C HIS A 85 2.19 -4.31 -15.44
N GLN A 86 3.37 -4.91 -15.29
CA GLN A 86 4.61 -4.25 -14.87
C GLN A 86 4.45 -3.42 -13.60
N THR A 87 3.73 -3.95 -12.61
CA THR A 87 3.56 -3.32 -11.31
C THR A 87 4.92 -3.02 -10.69
N ALA A 88 5.14 -1.78 -10.30
CA ALA A 88 6.45 -1.30 -9.85
C ALA A 88 6.70 -1.62 -8.36
N PHE A 89 6.74 -2.92 -8.03
CA PHE A 89 7.10 -3.37 -6.69
C PHE A 89 8.54 -3.00 -6.35
N THR A 90 8.75 -2.47 -5.15
CA THR A 90 10.07 -2.45 -4.54
C THR A 90 10.30 -3.74 -3.77
N VAL A 91 11.49 -3.89 -3.17
CA VAL A 91 11.72 -4.91 -2.15
C VAL A 91 10.69 -4.76 -1.02
N SER A 92 10.23 -5.88 -0.48
CA SER A 92 9.33 -5.83 0.69
C SER A 92 10.07 -5.32 1.92
N ILE A 93 9.33 -4.72 2.85
CA ILE A 93 9.92 -4.02 4.00
C ILE A 93 9.31 -4.43 5.32
N GLU A 94 10.09 -4.17 6.37
CA GLU A 94 9.70 -4.23 7.77
C GLU A 94 10.25 -3.00 8.49
N ALA A 95 9.58 -2.54 9.54
CA ALA A 95 10.21 -1.58 10.44
C ALA A 95 11.41 -2.24 11.13
N ALA A 96 12.53 -1.51 11.25
CA ALA A 96 13.72 -2.04 11.91
C ALA A 96 13.50 -2.34 13.40
N GLU A 97 12.60 -1.59 14.03
CA GLU A 97 12.27 -1.72 15.45
C GLU A 97 10.77 -1.66 15.68
N GLY A 98 10.32 -2.17 16.82
CA GLY A 98 8.92 -2.08 17.23
C GLY A 98 8.00 -3.12 16.61
N VAL A 99 8.55 -4.15 15.99
CA VAL A 99 7.80 -5.27 15.42
C VAL A 99 8.24 -6.60 16.03
N THR A 100 7.38 -7.62 15.96
CA THR A 100 7.71 -9.00 16.33
C THR A 100 8.13 -9.78 15.09
N THR A 101 7.24 -10.60 14.51
CA THR A 101 7.53 -11.32 13.27
C THR A 101 7.31 -10.47 12.01
N GLY A 102 6.67 -9.32 12.16
CA GLY A 102 6.38 -8.39 11.05
C GLY A 102 5.04 -8.61 10.36
N ILE A 103 4.42 -9.78 10.51
CA ILE A 103 3.23 -10.14 9.76
C ILE A 103 1.91 -9.75 10.44
N SER A 104 1.89 -9.52 11.75
CA SER A 104 0.66 -9.14 12.43
C SER A 104 0.10 -7.82 11.87
N ALA A 105 -1.21 -7.60 12.05
CA ALA A 105 -1.83 -6.34 11.66
C ALA A 105 -1.16 -5.15 12.36
N ALA A 106 -0.82 -5.31 13.63
CA ALA A 106 -0.11 -4.28 14.40
C ALA A 106 1.28 -4.02 13.84
N ASP A 107 2.03 -5.07 13.51
CA ASP A 107 3.38 -4.94 12.95
C ASP A 107 3.36 -4.26 11.58
N ARG A 108 2.45 -4.67 10.70
CA ARG A 108 2.34 -4.05 9.35
C ARG A 108 1.87 -2.61 9.43
N SER A 109 0.92 -2.30 10.31
CA SER A 109 0.52 -0.91 10.57
C SER A 109 1.72 -0.07 11.03
N HIS A 110 2.51 -0.58 11.97
CA HIS A 110 3.71 0.11 12.45
C HIS A 110 4.72 0.34 11.33
N THR A 111 4.99 -0.67 10.52
CA THR A 111 5.90 -0.56 9.37
C THR A 111 5.44 0.53 8.40
N ILE A 112 4.14 0.60 8.11
CA ILE A 112 3.57 1.65 7.26
C ILE A 112 3.80 3.04 7.88
N GLN A 113 3.52 3.20 9.18
CA GLN A 113 3.70 4.49 9.85
C GLN A 113 5.16 4.93 9.83
N VAL A 114 6.11 4.02 10.01
CA VAL A 114 7.55 4.33 9.89
C VAL A 114 7.90 4.74 8.47
N ALA A 115 7.42 4.00 7.47
CA ALA A 115 7.74 4.27 6.07
C ALA A 115 7.24 5.64 5.59
N ILE A 116 6.11 6.12 6.09
CA ILE A 116 5.54 7.41 5.69
C ILE A 116 5.99 8.59 6.57
N ASP A 117 6.67 8.31 7.68
CA ASP A 117 7.14 9.35 8.61
C ASP A 117 8.35 10.07 7.99
N PRO A 118 8.24 11.39 7.70
CA PRO A 118 9.33 12.12 7.07
C PRO A 118 10.57 12.24 7.97
N SER A 119 10.44 12.03 9.28
CA SER A 119 11.56 12.03 10.21
C SER A 119 12.35 10.71 10.21
N LYS A 120 11.82 9.67 9.58
CA LYS A 120 12.46 8.36 9.47
C LYS A 120 13.22 8.23 8.15
N SER A 121 14.24 7.36 8.17
CA SER A 121 15.17 7.18 7.04
C SER A 121 15.36 5.70 6.71
N ALA A 122 16.25 5.42 5.77
CA ALA A 122 16.62 4.05 5.39
C ALA A 122 17.09 3.20 6.58
N ALA A 123 17.68 3.82 7.61
CA ALA A 123 18.12 3.12 8.82
C ALA A 123 16.94 2.56 9.66
N ASP A 124 15.75 3.08 9.46
CA ASP A 124 14.56 2.67 10.22
C ASP A 124 13.76 1.55 9.55
N ILE A 125 14.20 1.12 8.37
CA ILE A 125 13.55 0.10 7.55
C ILE A 125 14.54 -1.03 7.27
N VAL A 126 14.05 -2.25 7.29
CA VAL A 126 14.81 -3.44 6.88
C VAL A 126 14.06 -4.20 5.80
N SER A 127 14.77 -5.06 5.08
CA SER A 127 14.23 -5.87 4.00
C SER A 127 14.82 -7.29 4.11
N PRO A 128 14.07 -8.35 3.73
CA PRO A 128 12.68 -8.35 3.29
C PRO A 128 11.69 -8.17 4.44
N GLY A 129 10.41 -8.03 4.10
CA GLY A 129 9.35 -7.87 5.09
C GLY A 129 7.97 -8.25 4.56
N HIS A 130 6.94 -7.76 5.24
CA HIS A 130 5.55 -8.15 4.96
C HIS A 130 4.68 -6.99 4.44
N VAL A 131 5.27 -5.82 4.21
CA VAL A 131 4.64 -4.71 3.50
C VAL A 131 5.33 -4.55 2.16
N PHE A 132 4.55 -4.35 1.10
CA PHE A 132 5.03 -4.35 -0.28
C PHE A 132 4.89 -2.96 -0.88
N PRO A 133 5.95 -2.14 -0.84
CA PRO A 133 5.88 -0.80 -1.44
C PRO A 133 5.76 -0.85 -2.96
N LEU A 134 4.99 0.09 -3.48
CA LEU A 134 4.85 0.36 -4.91
C LEU A 134 5.33 1.78 -5.20
N VAL A 135 6.09 1.94 -6.28
CA VAL A 135 6.47 3.27 -6.75
C VAL A 135 5.31 3.87 -7.53
N ALA A 136 4.79 5.00 -7.06
CA ALA A 136 3.74 5.71 -7.76
C ALA A 136 4.25 6.20 -9.13
N ARG A 137 3.39 6.10 -10.14
CA ARG A 137 3.67 6.66 -11.47
C ARG A 137 3.27 8.13 -11.50
N ASP A 138 4.02 8.89 -12.29
CA ASP A 138 3.71 10.30 -12.57
C ASP A 138 2.47 10.44 -13.46
#